data_932581bc9254647f629ae13ca0225e95
#
_entry.id   932581bc9254647f629ae13ca0225e95
#
_cell.length_a   1.000
_cell.length_b   1.000
_cell.length_c   1.000
_cell.angle_alpha   90.00
_cell.angle_beta   90.00
_cell.angle_gamma   90.00
#
_symmetry.space_group_name_H-M   'P 1'
#
loop_
_entity.id
_entity.type
_entity.pdbx_description
1 polymer ?
#
loop_
_entity_poly.entity_id
_entity_poly.type
_entity_poly.pdbx_seq_one_letter_code
_entity_poly.pdbx_strand_id
1 'polypeptide(L)'
;MATIAGISGNQYIPGAKEYDDVKYQYATSTYGKERDLNPALIVQPKTKEDIVLTLKYAKEKNIAVAVRTGGHQYSGASSTSAPNIQLDLENSFQGDDDRTIFEKDGKSYARTSVSWSLGDFNAWLTENKLFVPHGQCIDVHVGGHLQTGGYGQLIRSFGLFGDHVLSLEIVDTDGNFKEVTRETDPDLFWAFLGGSPGNLGVLTHFTIQLHRDQDYNGSRGMKALYFYDTETLKRLTDILVEMSDNENFPRNYDFCISVLSSAFPLLDLCPGLDEWMARAHPELYGKDGMIAWPRTIVVFAQWVPLESGDVCDMSWFDRIKEGSDWILGDSDVEEKPMSQLTGDWIFRNVREFEHPYVKRTYVTNSRTLAADKWSEWMVKRIDDIVRPEHNRCWLSAQMQCFGGVNSMFARNAGNGTSFSWRDTSLGCVMDCFHTDETEARANDWQKVNDAEAIGPNGLFSKEDRRVLWGSWGDWNLDNVWHCYYEDRAKYEKLQQIRKRVDPYDIFTPNPFSVKRAE
;
A
#
# COMPACT_ATOMS: atom_id res chain seq x y z
N MET A 1 -0.57 33.35 0.34
CA MET A 1 -1.91 33.26 -0.29
C MET A 1 -2.96 33.65 0.74
N ALA A 2 -4.12 34.14 0.34
CA ALA A 2 -5.24 34.39 1.26
C ALA A 2 -6.11 33.14 1.34
N THR A 3 -6.88 32.98 2.42
CA THR A 3 -7.91 31.96 2.56
C THR A 3 -9.05 32.18 1.54
N ILE A 4 -9.74 31.11 1.19
CA ILE A 4 -10.85 31.09 0.24
C ILE A 4 -12.14 31.40 0.99
N ALA A 5 -12.87 32.44 0.54
CA ALA A 5 -14.13 32.83 1.17
C ALA A 5 -15.21 31.74 0.95
N GLY A 6 -16.02 31.50 1.97
CA GLY A 6 -17.15 30.57 1.91
C GLY A 6 -16.80 29.11 2.26
N ILE A 7 -15.55 28.74 2.43
CA ILE A 7 -15.13 27.42 2.92
C ILE A 7 -15.60 27.27 4.38
N SER A 8 -16.34 26.19 4.65
CA SER A 8 -16.82 25.84 6.00
C SER A 8 -15.80 25.00 6.77
N GLY A 9 -14.86 24.37 6.06
CA GLY A 9 -13.77 23.59 6.62
C GLY A 9 -12.60 24.45 7.10
N ASN A 10 -11.52 23.77 7.51
CA ASN A 10 -10.32 24.47 7.99
C ASN A 10 -9.42 24.90 6.83
N GLN A 11 -8.69 26.00 7.03
CA GLN A 11 -7.74 26.49 6.05
C GLN A 11 -6.46 26.96 6.77
N TYR A 12 -5.30 26.53 6.27
CA TYR A 12 -4.00 26.85 6.87
C TYR A 12 -3.07 27.45 5.82
N ILE A 13 -2.45 28.56 6.16
CA ILE A 13 -1.44 29.25 5.34
C ILE A 13 -0.08 29.19 6.03
N PRO A 14 1.05 29.26 5.31
CA PRO A 14 2.37 29.32 5.92
C PRO A 14 2.46 30.41 7.02
N GLY A 15 2.97 30.01 8.18
CA GLY A 15 3.05 30.87 9.37
C GLY A 15 1.85 30.74 10.33
N ALA A 16 0.78 30.03 9.98
CA ALA A 16 -0.23 29.63 10.95
C ALA A 16 0.36 28.61 11.93
N LYS A 17 -0.11 28.63 13.18
CA LYS A 17 0.43 27.79 14.26
C LYS A 17 0.37 26.29 13.92
N GLU A 18 -0.71 25.85 13.30
CA GLU A 18 -0.99 24.45 12.98
C GLU A 18 -0.50 24.05 11.58
N TYR A 19 0.05 24.98 10.79
CA TYR A 19 0.41 24.72 9.39
C TYR A 19 1.45 23.62 9.25
N ASP A 20 2.49 23.62 10.10
CA ASP A 20 3.59 22.66 10.02
C ASP A 20 3.13 21.25 10.40
N ASP A 21 2.22 21.12 11.36
CA ASP A 21 1.62 19.84 11.74
C ASP A 21 0.71 19.29 10.62
N VAL A 22 -0.15 20.16 10.05
CA VAL A 22 -1.12 19.76 9.03
C VAL A 22 -0.46 19.47 7.68
N LYS A 23 0.63 20.13 7.33
CA LYS A 23 1.36 19.82 6.08
C LYS A 23 2.08 18.48 6.16
N TYR A 24 2.45 18.05 7.36
CA TYR A 24 3.13 16.78 7.60
C TYR A 24 2.25 15.62 7.11
N GLN A 25 2.87 14.61 6.57
CA GLN A 25 2.21 13.40 6.13
C GLN A 25 3.11 12.18 6.40
N TYR A 26 2.49 11.02 6.49
CA TYR A 26 3.14 9.77 6.86
C TYR A 26 4.46 9.51 6.11
N ALA A 27 4.50 9.78 4.82
CA ALA A 27 5.66 9.51 3.98
C ALA A 27 6.67 10.68 3.88
N THR A 28 6.53 11.74 4.69
CA THR A 28 7.37 12.94 4.59
C THR A 28 8.87 12.65 4.74
N SER A 29 9.24 11.69 5.59
CA SER A 29 10.65 11.32 5.80
C SER A 29 11.34 10.68 4.58
N THR A 30 10.58 10.22 3.58
CA THR A 30 11.15 9.65 2.35
C THR A 30 11.53 10.69 1.31
N TYR A 31 11.08 11.93 1.50
CA TYR A 31 11.36 12.99 0.54
C TYR A 31 12.78 13.52 0.70
N GLY A 32 13.47 13.72 -0.40
CA GLY A 32 14.76 14.40 -0.37
C GLY A 32 14.60 15.82 0.20
N LYS A 33 15.61 16.27 0.94
CA LYS A 33 15.62 17.64 1.55
C LYS A 33 15.52 18.75 0.49
N GLU A 34 15.83 18.43 -0.77
CA GLU A 34 15.72 19.33 -1.92
C GLU A 34 14.26 19.53 -2.41
N ARG A 35 13.32 18.71 -1.95
CA ARG A 35 11.92 18.83 -2.35
C ARG A 35 11.20 19.81 -1.42
N ASP A 36 10.83 20.95 -1.98
CA ASP A 36 9.92 21.87 -1.31
C ASP A 36 8.47 21.35 -1.45
N LEU A 37 7.91 20.84 -0.37
CA LEU A 37 6.53 20.37 -0.30
C LEU A 37 5.71 21.26 0.67
N ASN A 38 5.92 22.59 0.57
CA ASN A 38 5.21 23.60 1.33
C ASN A 38 4.11 24.23 0.47
N PRO A 39 2.85 23.75 0.50
CA PRO A 39 1.74 24.33 -0.25
C PRO A 39 1.45 25.75 0.22
N ALA A 40 0.96 26.62 -0.68
CA ALA A 40 0.60 27.99 -0.31
C ALA A 40 -0.68 28.05 0.54
N LEU A 41 -1.51 27.02 0.48
CA LEU A 41 -2.74 26.86 1.24
C LEU A 41 -3.04 25.37 1.43
N ILE A 42 -3.44 24.98 2.63
CA ILE A 42 -4.01 23.67 2.92
C ILE A 42 -5.50 23.88 3.22
N VAL A 43 -6.36 23.13 2.54
CA VAL A 43 -7.81 23.14 2.76
C VAL A 43 -8.24 21.76 3.24
N GLN A 44 -8.87 21.70 4.42
CA GLN A 44 -9.54 20.52 4.95
C GLN A 44 -11.06 20.73 4.83
N PRO A 45 -11.68 20.23 3.75
CA PRO A 45 -13.09 20.47 3.48
C PRO A 45 -13.99 19.71 4.44
N LYS A 46 -15.13 20.29 4.81
CA LYS A 46 -16.21 19.60 5.54
C LYS A 46 -17.30 19.11 4.61
N THR A 47 -17.46 19.79 3.48
CA THR A 47 -18.54 19.50 2.52
C THR A 47 -17.98 19.36 1.11
N LYS A 48 -18.79 18.77 0.21
CA LYS A 48 -18.45 18.71 -1.22
C LYS A 48 -18.41 20.13 -1.84
N GLU A 49 -19.18 21.06 -1.31
CA GLU A 49 -19.20 22.47 -1.71
C GLU A 49 -17.88 23.17 -1.40
N ASP A 50 -17.21 22.84 -0.30
CA ASP A 50 -15.88 23.34 0.01
C ASP A 50 -14.85 22.90 -1.05
N ILE A 51 -14.99 21.67 -1.56
CA ILE A 51 -14.17 21.16 -2.68
C ILE A 51 -14.43 22.00 -3.93
N VAL A 52 -15.71 22.23 -4.27
CA VAL A 52 -16.11 23.06 -5.43
C VAL A 52 -15.50 24.45 -5.35
N LEU A 53 -15.59 25.10 -4.19
CA LEU A 53 -15.00 26.44 -3.97
C LEU A 53 -13.47 26.41 -4.13
N THR A 54 -12.82 25.37 -3.63
CA THR A 54 -11.37 25.18 -3.75
C THR A 54 -10.95 25.04 -5.22
N LEU A 55 -11.64 24.18 -5.99
CA LEU A 55 -11.36 23.95 -7.40
C LEU A 55 -11.62 25.22 -8.25
N LYS A 56 -12.72 25.91 -7.96
CA LYS A 56 -13.03 27.19 -8.61
C LYS A 56 -11.93 28.24 -8.36
N TYR A 57 -11.50 28.39 -7.11
CA TYR A 57 -10.41 29.29 -6.76
C TYR A 57 -9.09 28.90 -7.47
N ALA A 58 -8.74 27.63 -7.48
CA ALA A 58 -7.54 27.15 -8.16
C ALA A 58 -7.58 27.47 -9.66
N LYS A 59 -8.72 27.23 -10.31
CA LYS A 59 -8.97 27.56 -11.71
C LYS A 59 -8.85 29.08 -11.97
N GLU A 60 -9.46 29.93 -11.15
CA GLU A 60 -9.38 31.39 -11.27
C GLU A 60 -7.95 31.92 -11.09
N LYS A 61 -7.15 31.27 -10.26
CA LYS A 61 -5.74 31.66 -9.99
C LYS A 61 -4.74 30.97 -10.90
N ASN A 62 -5.17 30.03 -11.73
CA ASN A 62 -4.30 29.20 -12.56
C ASN A 62 -3.20 28.50 -11.74
N ILE A 63 -3.61 27.83 -10.65
CA ILE A 63 -2.75 27.06 -9.76
C ILE A 63 -3.27 25.65 -9.61
N ALA A 64 -2.39 24.72 -9.24
CA ALA A 64 -2.75 23.32 -9.11
C ALA A 64 -3.26 22.95 -7.71
N VAL A 65 -3.95 21.80 -7.65
CA VAL A 65 -4.47 21.19 -6.43
C VAL A 65 -3.90 19.77 -6.30
N ALA A 66 -3.21 19.50 -5.20
CA ALA A 66 -2.84 18.15 -4.78
C ALA A 66 -3.93 17.59 -3.87
N VAL A 67 -4.45 16.42 -4.20
CA VAL A 67 -5.48 15.74 -3.38
C VAL A 67 -4.81 14.71 -2.49
N ARG A 68 -5.12 14.73 -1.20
CA ARG A 68 -4.55 13.84 -0.19
C ARG A 68 -5.64 13.28 0.72
N THR A 69 -5.43 12.07 1.22
CA THR A 69 -6.09 11.48 2.40
C THR A 69 -4.99 11.16 3.43
N GLY A 70 -4.68 9.90 3.74
CA GLY A 70 -3.67 9.52 4.75
C GLY A 70 -2.20 9.82 4.43
N GLY A 71 -1.87 10.37 3.25
CA GLY A 71 -0.50 10.82 2.94
C GLY A 71 0.56 9.73 2.82
N HIS A 72 0.18 8.51 2.43
CA HIS A 72 1.08 7.35 2.31
C HIS A 72 1.82 7.25 0.96
N GLN A 73 1.73 8.25 0.09
CA GLN A 73 2.39 8.25 -1.21
C GLN A 73 3.86 8.63 -1.09
N TYR A 74 4.74 7.65 -1.23
CA TYR A 74 6.18 7.77 -0.98
C TYR A 74 6.94 8.66 -1.99
N SER A 75 6.40 8.86 -3.19
CA SER A 75 7.00 9.81 -4.15
C SER A 75 6.70 11.26 -3.81
N GLY A 76 5.77 11.53 -2.89
CA GLY A 76 5.24 12.87 -2.64
C GLY A 76 4.14 13.30 -3.61
N ALA A 77 3.58 12.38 -4.41
CA ALA A 77 2.58 12.69 -5.43
C ALA A 77 1.29 13.30 -4.85
N SER A 78 0.96 12.99 -3.58
CA SER A 78 -0.18 13.60 -2.88
C SER A 78 0.13 14.98 -2.27
N SER A 79 1.32 15.53 -2.50
CA SER A 79 1.78 16.82 -1.99
C SER A 79 2.17 17.78 -3.09
N THR A 80 2.34 19.05 -2.73
CA THR A 80 2.68 20.11 -3.65
C THR A 80 3.46 21.23 -2.97
N SER A 81 3.97 22.17 -3.76
CA SER A 81 4.66 23.38 -3.32
C SER A 81 3.83 24.62 -3.65
N ALA A 82 4.18 25.76 -3.03
CA ALA A 82 3.62 27.04 -3.45
C ALA A 82 3.89 27.28 -4.96
N PRO A 83 2.95 27.89 -5.70
CA PRO A 83 1.73 28.57 -5.23
C PRO A 83 0.48 27.66 -5.07
N ASN A 84 0.61 26.36 -5.17
CA ASN A 84 -0.48 25.40 -5.26
C ASN A 84 -1.20 25.15 -3.92
N ILE A 85 -2.34 24.48 -4.00
CA ILE A 85 -3.20 24.13 -2.87
C ILE A 85 -3.07 22.65 -2.55
N GLN A 86 -2.95 22.31 -1.26
CA GLN A 86 -3.17 20.97 -0.74
C GLN A 86 -4.64 20.85 -0.32
N LEU A 87 -5.39 19.98 -0.99
CA LEU A 87 -6.75 19.60 -0.60
C LEU A 87 -6.65 18.31 0.22
N ASP A 88 -6.87 18.40 1.51
CA ASP A 88 -6.67 17.32 2.47
C ASP A 88 -8.01 16.77 2.95
N LEU A 89 -8.33 15.56 2.52
CA LEU A 89 -9.58 14.86 2.83
C LEU A 89 -9.45 13.89 4.02
N GLU A 90 -8.33 13.90 4.73
CA GLU A 90 -8.07 12.92 5.81
C GLU A 90 -9.23 12.83 6.81
N ASN A 91 -9.71 13.98 7.27
CA ASN A 91 -10.77 14.10 8.27
C ASN A 91 -12.11 14.58 7.70
N SER A 92 -12.30 14.47 6.38
CA SER A 92 -13.55 14.83 5.70
C SER A 92 -14.51 13.63 5.69
N PHE A 93 -15.81 13.86 5.53
CA PHE A 93 -16.79 12.79 5.24
C PHE A 93 -16.70 11.55 6.16
N GLN A 94 -16.64 11.77 7.48
CA GLN A 94 -16.57 10.69 8.48
C GLN A 94 -17.86 10.61 9.34
N GLY A 95 -18.97 11.12 8.82
CA GLY A 95 -20.28 11.00 9.44
C GLY A 95 -20.94 9.64 9.21
N ASP A 96 -22.03 9.38 9.95
CA ASP A 96 -22.79 8.12 9.80
C ASP A 96 -23.37 7.94 8.40
N ASP A 97 -23.71 9.03 7.71
CA ASP A 97 -24.24 9.00 6.34
C ASP A 97 -23.15 8.76 5.27
N ASP A 98 -21.87 8.83 5.66
CA ASP A 98 -20.74 8.66 4.75
C ASP A 98 -20.31 7.19 4.59
N ARG A 99 -20.95 6.26 5.30
CA ARG A 99 -20.76 4.83 5.13
C ARG A 99 -22.05 4.04 5.34
N THR A 100 -22.32 3.10 4.45
CA THR A 100 -23.51 2.25 4.50
C THR A 100 -23.21 0.87 3.92
N ILE A 101 -23.66 -0.18 4.60
CA ILE A 101 -23.68 -1.55 4.06
C ILE A 101 -25.08 -1.84 3.54
N PHE A 102 -25.16 -2.46 2.38
CA PHE A 102 -26.44 -2.88 1.79
C PHE A 102 -26.30 -4.20 1.03
N GLU A 103 -27.41 -4.90 0.91
CA GLU A 103 -27.52 -6.14 0.16
C GLU A 103 -28.22 -5.89 -1.19
N LYS A 104 -27.71 -6.51 -2.23
CA LYS A 104 -28.34 -6.51 -3.56
C LYS A 104 -28.01 -7.80 -4.29
N ASP A 105 -29.03 -8.46 -4.85
CA ASP A 105 -28.91 -9.72 -5.62
C ASP A 105 -28.10 -10.81 -4.87
N GLY A 106 -28.29 -10.90 -3.54
CA GLY A 106 -27.63 -11.88 -2.67
C GLY A 106 -26.16 -11.59 -2.38
N LYS A 107 -25.66 -10.41 -2.72
CA LYS A 107 -24.29 -9.95 -2.46
C LYS A 107 -24.30 -8.74 -1.54
N SER A 108 -23.25 -8.61 -0.76
CA SER A 108 -23.03 -7.50 0.16
C SER A 108 -22.17 -6.41 -0.47
N TYR A 109 -22.50 -5.17 -0.19
CA TYR A 109 -21.81 -3.99 -0.71
C TYR A 109 -21.63 -2.96 0.40
N ALA A 110 -20.58 -2.15 0.27
CA ALA A 110 -20.43 -0.92 1.04
C ALA A 110 -20.37 0.29 0.11
N ARG A 111 -21.11 1.34 0.44
CA ARG A 111 -20.82 2.70 0.00
C ARG A 111 -20.10 3.40 1.13
N THR A 112 -18.95 4.00 0.88
CA THR A 112 -18.13 4.63 1.91
C THR A 112 -17.31 5.80 1.37
N SER A 113 -16.93 6.72 2.27
CA SER A 113 -16.02 7.81 1.91
C SER A 113 -14.58 7.34 1.77
N VAL A 114 -13.76 8.18 1.15
CA VAL A 114 -12.30 7.98 0.96
C VAL A 114 -11.49 8.24 2.22
N SER A 115 -12.10 8.81 3.26
CA SER A 115 -11.43 9.39 4.43
C SER A 115 -11.24 8.41 5.59
N TRP A 116 -11.73 7.18 5.45
CA TRP A 116 -11.52 6.15 6.47
C TRP A 116 -10.14 5.53 6.35
N SER A 117 -9.50 5.32 7.49
CA SER A 117 -8.30 4.48 7.57
C SER A 117 -8.64 3.01 7.30
N LEU A 118 -7.65 2.21 6.88
CA LEU A 118 -7.83 0.75 6.76
C LEU A 118 -8.19 0.11 8.11
N GLY A 119 -7.66 0.65 9.21
CA GLY A 119 -8.01 0.19 10.55
C GLY A 119 -9.48 0.35 10.84
N ASP A 120 -10.02 1.56 10.69
CA ASP A 120 -11.43 1.85 10.96
C ASP A 120 -12.36 1.14 9.96
N PHE A 121 -11.97 1.11 8.69
CA PHE A 121 -12.74 0.43 7.65
C PHE A 121 -12.82 -1.07 7.90
N ASN A 122 -11.69 -1.72 8.23
CA ASN A 122 -11.68 -3.16 8.54
C ASN A 122 -12.45 -3.47 9.84
N ALA A 123 -12.31 -2.68 10.89
CA ALA A 123 -13.06 -2.86 12.12
C ALA A 123 -14.58 -2.81 11.86
N TRP A 124 -15.03 -1.83 11.08
CA TRP A 124 -16.42 -1.72 10.67
C TRP A 124 -16.93 -2.92 9.86
N LEU A 125 -16.11 -3.44 8.93
CA LEU A 125 -16.47 -4.66 8.18
C LEU A 125 -16.53 -5.88 9.09
N THR A 126 -15.56 -6.04 10.00
CA THR A 126 -15.51 -7.16 10.94
C THR A 126 -16.72 -7.22 11.85
N GLU A 127 -17.20 -6.07 12.38
CA GLU A 127 -18.43 -5.97 13.16
C GLU A 127 -19.65 -6.48 12.38
N ASN A 128 -19.63 -6.34 11.05
CA ASN A 128 -20.69 -6.79 10.15
C ASN A 128 -20.44 -8.17 9.54
N LYS A 129 -19.39 -8.90 9.96
CA LYS A 129 -18.99 -10.22 9.44
C LYS A 129 -18.70 -10.21 7.93
N LEU A 130 -18.06 -9.15 7.48
CA LEU A 130 -17.71 -8.87 6.09
C LEU A 130 -16.22 -8.60 5.97
N PHE A 131 -15.67 -8.82 4.79
CA PHE A 131 -14.28 -8.49 4.48
C PHE A 131 -14.09 -8.16 2.99
N VAL A 132 -12.94 -7.62 2.67
CA VAL A 132 -12.44 -7.40 1.31
C VAL A 132 -10.91 -7.46 1.35
N PRO A 133 -10.22 -7.85 0.27
CA PRO A 133 -8.76 -7.81 0.25
C PRO A 133 -8.26 -6.37 0.44
N HIS A 134 -7.26 -6.18 1.29
CA HIS A 134 -6.67 -4.86 1.56
C HIS A 134 -5.22 -4.97 2.05
N GLY A 135 -4.52 -3.84 2.14
CA GLY A 135 -3.16 -3.75 2.67
C GLY A 135 -3.08 -3.86 4.19
N GLN A 136 -1.89 -3.68 4.75
CA GLN A 136 -1.58 -4.00 6.14
C GLN A 136 -1.45 -2.80 7.08
N CYS A 137 -1.13 -1.60 6.57
CA CYS A 137 -0.93 -0.44 7.45
C CYS A 137 -2.25 0.14 7.90
N ILE A 138 -2.43 0.29 9.22
CA ILE A 138 -3.64 0.80 9.84
C ILE A 138 -4.03 2.20 9.34
N ASP A 139 -3.04 3.08 9.13
CA ASP A 139 -3.25 4.50 8.79
C ASP A 139 -3.35 4.77 7.29
N VAL A 140 -3.22 3.76 6.43
CA VAL A 140 -3.49 3.92 5.00
C VAL A 140 -4.97 4.21 4.81
N HIS A 141 -5.30 5.31 4.16
CA HIS A 141 -6.70 5.63 3.86
C HIS A 141 -7.17 4.97 2.58
N VAL A 142 -8.43 4.51 2.59
CA VAL A 142 -9.03 3.75 1.49
C VAL A 142 -9.03 4.52 0.17
N GLY A 143 -9.06 5.86 0.19
CA GLY A 143 -9.10 6.68 -1.02
C GLY A 143 -7.87 6.55 -1.91
N GLY A 144 -6.67 6.66 -1.35
CA GLY A 144 -5.43 6.39 -2.07
C GLY A 144 -5.28 4.90 -2.39
N HIS A 145 -5.67 4.06 -1.43
CA HIS A 145 -5.53 2.61 -1.51
C HIS A 145 -6.25 2.01 -2.73
N LEU A 146 -7.51 2.36 -2.94
CA LEU A 146 -8.29 1.85 -4.07
C LEU A 146 -7.73 2.29 -5.43
N GLN A 147 -7.23 3.53 -5.52
CA GLN A 147 -6.72 4.09 -6.78
C GLN A 147 -5.36 3.49 -7.17
N THR A 148 -4.55 3.06 -6.20
CA THR A 148 -3.24 2.43 -6.43
C THR A 148 -3.28 0.90 -6.45
N GLY A 149 -4.46 0.31 -6.39
CA GLY A 149 -4.69 -1.13 -6.41
C GLY A 149 -5.10 -1.69 -5.06
N GLY A 150 -4.37 -1.35 -4.00
CA GLY A 150 -4.67 -1.88 -2.68
C GLY A 150 -4.32 -3.36 -2.57
N TYR A 151 -3.06 -3.71 -2.88
CA TYR A 151 -2.57 -5.07 -2.70
C TYR A 151 -2.39 -5.36 -1.20
N GLY A 152 -2.47 -6.63 -0.86
CA GLY A 152 -2.31 -7.10 0.51
C GLY A 152 -2.29 -8.63 0.59
N GLN A 153 -2.54 -9.14 1.78
CA GLN A 153 -2.40 -10.57 2.10
C GLN A 153 -3.27 -11.50 1.25
N LEU A 154 -4.40 -11.02 0.73
CA LEU A 154 -5.35 -11.83 -0.03
C LEU A 154 -5.22 -11.68 -1.55
N ILE A 155 -4.06 -11.25 -2.04
CA ILE A 155 -3.90 -10.91 -3.45
C ILE A 155 -4.02 -12.12 -4.37
N ARG A 156 -3.59 -13.32 -3.92
CA ARG A 156 -3.75 -14.55 -4.71
C ARG A 156 -5.19 -15.02 -4.74
N SER A 157 -5.82 -15.08 -3.58
CA SER A 157 -7.17 -15.64 -3.43
C SER A 157 -8.26 -14.70 -3.92
N PHE A 158 -8.14 -13.39 -3.70
CA PHE A 158 -9.19 -12.40 -3.99
C PHE A 158 -8.79 -11.27 -4.92
N GLY A 159 -7.51 -11.01 -5.16
CA GLY A 159 -7.02 -9.91 -6.00
C GLY A 159 -6.80 -8.62 -5.22
N LEU A 160 -6.93 -7.50 -5.91
CA LEU A 160 -6.73 -6.16 -5.34
C LEU A 160 -8.02 -5.62 -4.71
N PHE A 161 -7.89 -4.74 -3.72
CA PHE A 161 -9.01 -3.96 -3.19
C PHE A 161 -9.77 -3.23 -4.32
N GLY A 162 -9.04 -2.56 -5.22
CA GLY A 162 -9.61 -1.83 -6.35
C GLY A 162 -10.35 -2.70 -7.37
N ASP A 163 -10.10 -4.01 -7.42
CA ASP A 163 -10.82 -4.94 -8.30
C ASP A 163 -12.30 -5.11 -7.91
N HIS A 164 -12.63 -4.84 -6.66
CA HIS A 164 -13.97 -4.97 -6.08
C HIS A 164 -14.79 -3.67 -6.16
N VAL A 165 -14.20 -2.56 -6.60
CA VAL A 165 -14.87 -1.27 -6.74
C VAL A 165 -15.86 -1.29 -7.90
N LEU A 166 -17.06 -0.74 -7.68
CA LEU A 166 -18.16 -0.72 -8.63
C LEU A 166 -18.49 0.68 -9.12
N SER A 167 -18.46 1.67 -8.23
CA SER A 167 -18.70 3.07 -8.60
C SER A 167 -17.80 4.01 -7.79
N LEU A 168 -17.59 5.20 -8.35
CA LEU A 168 -16.79 6.28 -7.80
C LEU A 168 -17.63 7.55 -7.80
N GLU A 169 -17.72 8.24 -6.67
CA GLU A 169 -18.34 9.56 -6.57
C GLU A 169 -17.25 10.62 -6.56
N ILE A 170 -17.28 11.49 -7.54
CA ILE A 170 -16.23 12.49 -7.74
C ILE A 170 -16.77 13.91 -7.83
N VAL A 171 -15.91 14.87 -7.54
CA VAL A 171 -16.09 16.28 -7.93
C VAL A 171 -15.14 16.56 -9.10
N ASP A 172 -15.70 16.94 -10.26
CA ASP A 172 -14.90 17.24 -11.45
C ASP A 172 -14.30 18.66 -11.42
N THR A 173 -13.50 19.01 -12.42
CA THR A 173 -12.86 20.33 -12.51
C THR A 173 -13.82 21.50 -12.66
N ASP A 174 -15.06 21.28 -13.05
CA ASP A 174 -16.12 22.28 -13.16
C ASP A 174 -17.00 22.36 -11.91
N GLY A 175 -16.69 21.51 -10.90
CA GLY A 175 -17.42 21.45 -9.64
C GLY A 175 -18.69 20.61 -9.68
N ASN A 176 -18.89 19.81 -10.73
CA ASN A 176 -20.03 18.92 -10.81
C ASN A 176 -19.81 17.65 -10.02
N PHE A 177 -20.85 17.17 -9.36
CA PHE A 177 -20.88 15.86 -8.71
C PHE A 177 -21.23 14.79 -9.73
N LYS A 178 -20.39 13.77 -9.83
CA LYS A 178 -20.57 12.68 -10.79
C LYS A 178 -20.40 11.33 -10.12
N GLU A 179 -21.23 10.38 -10.52
CA GLU A 179 -21.00 8.96 -10.30
C GLU A 179 -20.39 8.36 -11.57
N VAL A 180 -19.24 7.69 -11.41
CA VAL A 180 -18.47 7.08 -12.48
C VAL A 180 -18.48 5.57 -12.28
N THR A 181 -18.97 4.85 -13.28
CA THR A 181 -19.00 3.38 -13.29
C THR A 181 -18.42 2.85 -14.61
N ARG A 182 -18.29 1.53 -14.72
CA ARG A 182 -17.90 0.88 -15.99
C ARG A 182 -18.86 1.15 -17.14
N GLU A 183 -20.13 1.47 -16.83
CA GLU A 183 -21.20 1.71 -17.78
C GLU A 183 -21.33 3.20 -18.15
N THR A 184 -21.18 4.10 -17.17
CA THR A 184 -21.43 5.54 -17.37
C THR A 184 -20.24 6.27 -17.99
N ASP A 185 -19.01 5.97 -17.57
CA ASP A 185 -17.75 6.48 -18.14
C ASP A 185 -16.64 5.43 -17.96
N PRO A 186 -16.59 4.40 -18.82
CA PRO A 186 -15.64 3.30 -18.70
C PRO A 186 -14.18 3.74 -18.75
N ASP A 187 -13.86 4.78 -19.52
CA ASP A 187 -12.50 5.29 -19.62
C ASP A 187 -12.06 6.00 -18.34
N LEU A 188 -12.92 6.80 -17.74
CA LEU A 188 -12.61 7.49 -16.50
C LEU A 188 -12.56 6.51 -15.32
N PHE A 189 -13.48 5.56 -15.27
CA PHE A 189 -13.46 4.48 -14.27
C PHE A 189 -12.13 3.69 -14.36
N TRP A 190 -11.75 3.28 -15.57
CA TRP A 190 -10.51 2.59 -15.85
C TRP A 190 -9.28 3.41 -15.39
N ALA A 191 -9.27 4.71 -15.67
CA ALA A 191 -8.15 5.58 -15.32
C ALA A 191 -8.01 5.83 -13.81
N PHE A 192 -9.13 5.95 -13.08
CA PHE A 192 -9.09 6.10 -11.61
C PHE A 192 -8.50 4.89 -10.91
N LEU A 193 -8.77 3.68 -11.42
CA LEU A 193 -8.35 2.43 -10.81
C LEU A 193 -7.09 1.88 -11.47
N GLY A 194 -5.94 2.41 -11.06
CA GLY A 194 -4.61 2.02 -11.53
C GLY A 194 -3.85 3.09 -12.31
N GLY A 195 -4.48 4.21 -12.61
CA GLY A 195 -3.80 5.39 -13.15
C GLY A 195 -3.05 6.16 -12.06
N SER A 196 -2.98 7.46 -12.17
CA SER A 196 -2.33 8.32 -11.17
C SER A 196 -3.36 8.86 -10.18
N PRO A 197 -3.27 8.54 -8.89
CA PRO A 197 -4.25 9.00 -7.90
C PRO A 197 -4.22 10.52 -7.77
N GLY A 198 -5.40 11.13 -7.62
CA GLY A 198 -5.55 12.57 -7.46
C GLY A 198 -5.41 13.41 -8.73
N ASN A 199 -5.22 12.80 -9.91
CA ASN A 199 -5.04 13.53 -11.16
C ASN A 199 -6.29 13.60 -12.06
N LEU A 200 -7.40 12.98 -11.67
CA LEU A 200 -8.56 12.76 -12.57
C LEU A 200 -9.84 13.42 -12.07
N GLY A 201 -9.78 14.08 -10.93
CA GLY A 201 -10.88 14.65 -10.17
C GLY A 201 -10.71 14.38 -8.67
N VAL A 202 -11.57 14.93 -7.85
CA VAL A 202 -11.57 14.70 -6.40
C VAL A 202 -12.53 13.56 -6.08
N LEU A 203 -11.99 12.40 -5.78
CA LEU A 203 -12.76 11.25 -5.30
C LEU A 203 -13.22 11.51 -3.86
N THR A 204 -14.52 11.35 -3.58
CA THR A 204 -15.10 11.56 -2.24
C THR A 204 -15.65 10.28 -1.63
N HIS A 205 -16.36 9.47 -2.43
CA HIS A 205 -16.95 8.21 -2.00
C HIS A 205 -16.82 7.16 -3.10
N PHE A 206 -17.00 5.91 -2.72
CA PHE A 206 -17.03 4.79 -3.67
C PHE A 206 -17.95 3.69 -3.16
N THR A 207 -18.39 2.83 -4.09
CA THR A 207 -19.12 1.60 -3.78
C THR A 207 -18.25 0.40 -4.10
N ILE A 208 -18.16 -0.54 -3.16
CA ILE A 208 -17.33 -1.73 -3.27
C ILE A 208 -18.14 -2.99 -2.93
N GLN A 209 -17.91 -4.08 -3.68
CA GLN A 209 -18.46 -5.39 -3.33
C GLN A 209 -17.65 -6.00 -2.20
N LEU A 210 -18.37 -6.61 -1.24
CA LEU A 210 -17.79 -7.25 -0.07
C LEU A 210 -18.00 -8.77 -0.12
N HIS A 211 -17.19 -9.48 0.64
CA HIS A 211 -17.30 -10.90 0.90
C HIS A 211 -17.89 -11.14 2.29
N ARG A 212 -18.70 -12.19 2.45
CA ARG A 212 -19.31 -12.55 3.73
C ARG A 212 -18.56 -13.71 4.37
N ASP A 213 -18.32 -13.64 5.66
CA ASP A 213 -17.67 -14.72 6.41
C ASP A 213 -18.34 -16.09 6.20
N GLN A 214 -19.66 -16.10 6.17
CA GLN A 214 -20.46 -17.33 6.02
C GLN A 214 -20.23 -18.07 4.69
N ASP A 215 -19.71 -17.38 3.66
CA ASP A 215 -19.44 -18.00 2.36
C ASP A 215 -18.07 -18.70 2.34
N TYR A 216 -17.26 -18.52 3.39
CA TYR A 216 -15.89 -19.03 3.51
C TYR A 216 -15.65 -19.76 4.85
N ASN A 217 -16.63 -20.51 5.31
CA ASN A 217 -16.54 -21.28 6.56
C ASN A 217 -15.40 -22.28 6.50
N GLY A 218 -14.61 -22.37 7.58
CA GLY A 218 -13.43 -23.23 7.66
C GLY A 218 -12.14 -22.57 7.20
N SER A 219 -12.16 -21.26 6.91
CA SER A 219 -10.95 -20.49 6.62
C SER A 219 -9.96 -20.59 7.77
N ARG A 220 -8.68 -20.66 7.44
CA ARG A 220 -7.59 -20.86 8.38
C ARG A 220 -6.50 -19.84 8.18
N GLY A 221 -5.92 -19.38 9.26
CA GLY A 221 -4.81 -18.43 9.25
C GLY A 221 -3.79 -18.76 10.31
N MET A 222 -2.58 -18.30 10.08
CA MET A 222 -1.47 -18.44 10.99
C MET A 222 -0.60 -17.20 10.94
N LYS A 223 -0.16 -16.77 12.10
CA LYS A 223 0.91 -15.80 12.28
C LYS A 223 2.05 -16.51 13.01
N ALA A 224 3.26 -16.47 12.45
CA ALA A 224 4.42 -17.04 13.10
C ALA A 224 5.56 -16.04 13.15
N LEU A 225 6.34 -16.10 14.22
CA LEU A 225 7.50 -15.25 14.46
C LEU A 225 8.74 -16.11 14.65
N TYR A 226 9.87 -15.58 14.14
CA TYR A 226 11.18 -16.20 14.27
C TYR A 226 12.18 -15.11 14.65
N PHE A 227 13.15 -15.46 15.47
CA PHE A 227 14.38 -14.68 15.48
C PHE A 227 15.04 -14.78 14.12
N TYR A 228 15.59 -13.66 13.65
CA TYR A 228 16.19 -13.63 12.34
C TYR A 228 17.42 -14.53 12.25
N ASP A 229 17.39 -15.45 11.33
CA ASP A 229 18.55 -16.17 10.83
C ASP A 229 18.40 -16.44 9.32
N THR A 230 19.52 -16.66 8.64
CA THR A 230 19.55 -16.81 7.19
C THR A 230 18.97 -18.15 6.71
N GLU A 231 19.05 -19.20 7.51
CA GLU A 231 18.51 -20.53 7.16
C GLU A 231 16.99 -20.50 7.20
N THR A 232 16.42 -19.95 8.27
CA THR A 232 14.97 -19.76 8.40
C THR A 232 14.44 -18.88 7.28
N LEU A 233 15.08 -17.72 7.01
CA LEU A 233 14.66 -16.84 5.92
C LEU A 233 14.73 -17.55 4.56
N LYS A 234 15.80 -18.32 4.32
CA LYS A 234 15.95 -19.10 3.06
C LYS A 234 14.82 -20.11 2.90
N ARG A 235 14.53 -20.90 3.94
CA ARG A 235 13.46 -21.89 3.92
C ARG A 235 12.09 -21.25 3.62
N LEU A 236 11.77 -20.14 4.27
CA LEU A 236 10.51 -19.45 4.06
C LEU A 236 10.42 -18.85 2.64
N THR A 237 11.50 -18.23 2.16
CA THR A 237 11.53 -17.67 0.80
C THR A 237 11.49 -18.76 -0.28
N ASP A 238 12.03 -19.97 -0.02
CA ASP A 238 11.89 -21.11 -0.93
C ASP A 238 10.43 -21.57 -1.07
N ILE A 239 9.63 -21.53 0.02
CA ILE A 239 8.19 -21.80 -0.05
C ILE A 239 7.47 -20.73 -0.92
N LEU A 240 7.84 -19.46 -0.79
CA LEU A 240 7.32 -18.39 -1.64
C LEU A 240 7.63 -18.62 -3.12
N VAL A 241 8.86 -19.02 -3.42
CA VAL A 241 9.31 -19.33 -4.79
C VAL A 241 8.54 -20.52 -5.35
N GLU A 242 8.37 -21.59 -4.58
CA GLU A 242 7.59 -22.76 -4.97
C GLU A 242 6.14 -22.38 -5.34
N MET A 243 5.47 -21.58 -4.50
CA MET A 243 4.12 -21.10 -4.76
C MET A 243 4.03 -20.24 -6.03
N SER A 244 5.08 -19.47 -6.33
CA SER A 244 5.12 -18.55 -7.45
C SER A 244 5.47 -19.22 -8.77
N ASP A 245 6.39 -20.21 -8.76
CA ASP A 245 6.85 -20.94 -9.94
C ASP A 245 5.88 -22.07 -10.35
N ASN A 246 5.11 -22.60 -9.41
CA ASN A 246 4.15 -23.65 -9.69
C ASN A 246 2.82 -23.08 -10.19
N GLU A 247 2.59 -23.12 -11.49
CA GLU A 247 1.34 -22.66 -12.11
C GLU A 247 0.09 -23.38 -11.60
N ASN A 248 0.23 -24.58 -11.07
CA ASN A 248 -0.85 -25.38 -10.51
C ASN A 248 -1.04 -25.19 -9.00
N PHE A 249 -0.24 -24.36 -8.35
CA PHE A 249 -0.40 -24.11 -6.92
C PHE A 249 -1.79 -23.48 -6.66
N PRO A 250 -2.60 -24.08 -5.76
CA PRO A 250 -3.98 -23.61 -5.54
C PRO A 250 -4.02 -22.15 -5.09
N ARG A 251 -4.93 -21.35 -5.65
CA ARG A 251 -5.09 -19.94 -5.29
C ARG A 251 -5.67 -19.71 -3.89
N ASN A 252 -6.11 -20.77 -3.23
CA ASN A 252 -6.66 -20.77 -1.86
C ASN A 252 -5.66 -20.34 -0.79
N TYR A 253 -4.36 -20.31 -1.09
CA TYR A 253 -3.29 -20.02 -0.15
C TYR A 253 -2.68 -18.67 -0.43
N ASP A 254 -2.55 -17.86 0.60
CA ASP A 254 -1.82 -16.59 0.59
C ASP A 254 -0.67 -16.64 1.60
N PHE A 255 0.47 -16.07 1.25
CA PHE A 255 1.67 -16.09 2.06
C PHE A 255 2.46 -14.80 1.94
N CYS A 256 2.84 -14.26 3.09
CA CYS A 256 3.64 -13.05 3.21
C CYS A 256 4.72 -13.22 4.27
N ILE A 257 5.93 -12.79 3.96
CA ILE A 257 7.09 -12.78 4.84
C ILE A 257 7.50 -11.33 5.06
N SER A 258 7.67 -10.93 6.31
CA SER A 258 8.25 -9.62 6.67
C SER A 258 9.51 -9.83 7.47
N VAL A 259 10.60 -9.13 7.11
CA VAL A 259 11.82 -9.07 7.90
C VAL A 259 11.89 -7.69 8.53
N LEU A 260 11.96 -7.64 9.84
CA LEU A 260 11.93 -6.40 10.61
C LEU A 260 13.20 -6.29 11.45
N SER A 261 14.05 -5.33 11.10
CA SER A 261 15.17 -4.90 11.94
C SER A 261 15.12 -3.41 12.25
N SER A 262 14.04 -2.76 11.85
CA SER A 262 13.74 -1.36 12.18
C SER A 262 13.25 -1.25 13.63
N ALA A 263 13.36 -0.07 14.23
CA ALA A 263 12.86 0.23 15.58
C ALA A 263 11.31 0.21 15.65
N PHE A 264 10.75 -0.94 15.38
CA PHE A 264 9.33 -1.21 15.50
C PHE A 264 9.01 -1.68 16.90
N PRO A 265 7.98 -1.21 17.56
CA PRO A 265 7.54 -1.82 18.79
C PRO A 265 7.05 -3.25 18.51
N LEU A 266 7.85 -4.25 18.92
CA LEU A 266 7.46 -5.67 18.80
C LEU A 266 6.13 -5.95 19.52
N LEU A 267 5.84 -5.13 20.52
CA LEU A 267 4.62 -5.15 21.32
C LEU A 267 3.34 -5.02 20.51
N ASP A 268 3.41 -4.32 19.40
CA ASP A 268 2.25 -4.12 18.53
C ASP A 268 1.96 -5.32 17.64
N LEU A 269 3.00 -6.06 17.31
CA LEU A 269 2.85 -7.32 16.61
C LEU A 269 2.43 -8.46 17.56
N CYS A 270 2.86 -8.37 18.82
CA CYS A 270 2.64 -9.39 19.84
C CYS A 270 2.30 -8.74 21.19
N PRO A 271 1.04 -8.32 21.40
CA PRO A 271 0.60 -7.79 22.70
C PRO A 271 0.90 -8.76 23.83
N GLY A 272 1.49 -8.28 24.92
CA GLY A 272 1.88 -9.08 26.08
C GLY A 272 3.31 -9.66 26.03
N LEU A 273 4.01 -9.48 24.91
CA LEU A 273 5.40 -9.94 24.79
C LEU A 273 6.36 -9.16 25.68
N ASP A 274 6.07 -7.91 25.98
CA ASP A 274 6.90 -6.99 26.77
C ASP A 274 7.23 -7.53 28.16
N GLU A 275 6.25 -8.00 28.93
CA GLU A 275 6.49 -8.55 30.26
C GLU A 275 7.33 -9.82 30.22
N TRP A 276 7.13 -10.64 29.21
CA TRP A 276 7.91 -11.85 29.03
C TRP A 276 9.34 -11.52 28.58
N MET A 277 9.50 -10.66 27.57
CA MET A 277 10.81 -10.23 27.06
C MET A 277 11.62 -9.53 28.16
N ALA A 278 11.00 -8.67 28.95
CA ALA A 278 11.67 -8.00 30.07
C ALA A 278 12.23 -8.99 31.11
N ARG A 279 11.55 -10.12 31.33
CA ARG A 279 11.99 -11.15 32.27
C ARG A 279 13.01 -12.11 31.64
N ALA A 280 12.81 -12.52 30.41
CA ALA A 280 13.63 -13.55 29.75
C ALA A 280 14.89 -12.98 29.09
N HIS A 281 14.81 -11.75 28.61
CA HIS A 281 15.87 -11.08 27.85
C HIS A 281 16.09 -9.64 28.29
N PRO A 282 16.45 -9.42 29.56
CA PRO A 282 16.71 -8.07 30.12
C PRO A 282 17.83 -7.34 29.35
N GLU A 283 18.73 -8.07 28.71
CA GLU A 283 19.79 -7.52 27.87
C GLU A 283 19.29 -6.80 26.61
N LEU A 284 18.06 -7.07 26.16
CA LEU A 284 17.43 -6.41 25.02
C LEU A 284 16.80 -5.07 25.38
N TYR A 285 16.63 -4.79 26.69
CA TYR A 285 16.15 -3.49 27.16
C TYR A 285 17.33 -2.54 27.28
N GLY A 286 17.38 -1.55 26.43
CA GLY A 286 18.37 -0.47 26.53
C GLY A 286 18.26 0.29 27.85
N LYS A 287 19.27 1.10 28.16
CA LYS A 287 19.36 1.90 29.39
C LYS A 287 18.17 2.85 29.60
N ASP A 288 17.40 3.12 28.55
CA ASP A 288 16.26 4.02 28.54
C ASP A 288 14.91 3.29 28.63
N GLY A 289 14.92 1.97 28.92
CA GLY A 289 13.71 1.15 28.97
C GLY A 289 13.10 0.82 27.61
N MET A 290 13.74 1.23 26.54
CA MET A 290 13.35 0.88 25.17
C MET A 290 13.91 -0.48 24.77
N ILE A 291 13.08 -1.30 24.18
CA ILE A 291 13.51 -2.60 23.66
C ILE A 291 14.46 -2.36 22.48
N ALA A 292 15.73 -2.78 22.65
CA ALA A 292 16.61 -2.95 21.51
C ALA A 292 16.12 -4.18 20.74
N TRP A 293 15.47 -3.96 19.61
CA TRP A 293 14.80 -4.97 18.81
C TRP A 293 15.61 -6.22 18.57
N PRO A 294 15.09 -7.42 18.90
CA PRO A 294 15.54 -8.60 18.20
C PRO A 294 15.10 -8.47 16.73
N ARG A 295 16.01 -8.74 15.81
CA ARG A 295 15.68 -8.86 14.40
C ARG A 295 14.75 -10.03 14.24
N THR A 296 13.62 -9.81 13.57
CA THR A 296 12.58 -10.82 13.49
C THR A 296 12.16 -11.07 12.05
N ILE A 297 11.72 -12.28 11.81
CA ILE A 297 10.94 -12.66 10.64
C ILE A 297 9.52 -12.89 11.12
N VAL A 298 8.57 -12.19 10.52
CA VAL A 298 7.14 -12.34 10.78
C VAL A 298 6.49 -12.90 9.53
N VAL A 299 5.72 -13.96 9.66
CA VAL A 299 4.98 -14.52 8.55
C VAL A 299 3.48 -14.50 8.81
N PHE A 300 2.74 -14.29 7.74
CA PHE A 300 1.30 -14.48 7.70
C PHE A 300 1.00 -15.51 6.61
N ALA A 301 0.31 -16.55 6.96
CA ALA A 301 -0.11 -17.62 6.06
C ALA A 301 -1.59 -17.85 6.21
N GLN A 302 -2.28 -18.12 5.11
CA GLN A 302 -3.71 -18.30 5.11
C GLN A 302 -4.16 -19.27 4.05
N TRP A 303 -5.23 -19.95 4.37
CA TRP A 303 -6.01 -20.76 3.45
C TRP A 303 -7.50 -20.38 3.53
N VAL A 304 -8.17 -20.34 2.38
CA VAL A 304 -9.58 -20.05 2.28
C VAL A 304 -10.29 -21.06 1.36
N PRO A 305 -11.42 -21.66 1.76
CA PRO A 305 -12.22 -22.50 0.88
C PRO A 305 -12.92 -21.62 -0.16
N LEU A 306 -12.51 -21.72 -1.42
CA LEU A 306 -13.06 -20.93 -2.53
C LEU A 306 -14.16 -21.67 -3.29
N GLU A 307 -14.15 -23.00 -3.20
CA GLU A 307 -15.10 -23.91 -3.86
C GLU A 307 -15.62 -24.97 -2.88
N SER A 308 -16.81 -25.48 -3.16
CA SER A 308 -17.38 -26.55 -2.34
C SER A 308 -16.52 -27.80 -2.45
N GLY A 309 -16.06 -28.32 -1.31
CA GLY A 309 -15.21 -29.50 -1.25
C GLY A 309 -13.71 -29.20 -1.20
N ASP A 310 -13.31 -27.93 -1.19
CA ASP A 310 -11.91 -27.57 -0.95
C ASP A 310 -11.43 -28.12 0.40
N VAL A 311 -10.24 -28.71 0.41
CA VAL A 311 -9.61 -29.27 1.60
C VAL A 311 -8.27 -28.58 1.83
N CYS A 312 -8.08 -28.11 3.06
CA CYS A 312 -6.83 -27.50 3.47
C CYS A 312 -5.71 -28.54 3.61
N ASP A 313 -4.61 -28.35 2.92
CA ASP A 313 -3.39 -29.12 3.16
C ASP A 313 -2.64 -28.53 4.35
N MET A 314 -2.78 -29.15 5.51
CA MET A 314 -2.12 -28.70 6.75
C MET A 314 -0.60 -28.83 6.68
N SER A 315 -0.07 -29.73 5.85
CA SER A 315 1.39 -29.91 5.72
C SER A 315 2.08 -28.65 5.20
N TRP A 316 1.38 -27.82 4.42
CA TRP A 316 1.88 -26.53 3.97
C TRP A 316 2.11 -25.58 5.16
N PHE A 317 1.15 -25.49 6.08
CA PHE A 317 1.30 -24.71 7.31
C PHE A 317 2.41 -25.28 8.22
N ASP A 318 2.52 -26.61 8.33
CA ASP A 318 3.56 -27.25 9.14
C ASP A 318 4.97 -26.90 8.64
N ARG A 319 5.17 -26.86 7.32
CA ARG A 319 6.44 -26.40 6.71
C ARG A 319 6.76 -24.94 7.03
N ILE A 320 5.75 -24.08 7.11
CA ILE A 320 5.94 -22.66 7.44
C ILE A 320 6.30 -22.53 8.92
N LYS A 321 5.54 -23.13 9.82
CA LYS A 321 5.75 -22.95 11.26
C LYS A 321 6.96 -23.68 11.83
N GLU A 322 7.62 -24.55 11.06
CA GLU A 322 8.81 -25.26 11.50
C GLU A 322 9.87 -24.28 12.02
N GLY A 323 10.36 -24.51 13.24
CA GLY A 323 11.36 -23.65 13.89
C GLY A 323 10.85 -22.28 14.32
N SER A 324 9.53 -22.03 14.29
CA SER A 324 8.99 -20.77 14.82
C SER A 324 9.19 -20.69 16.34
N ASP A 325 9.48 -19.46 16.79
CA ASP A 325 9.58 -19.16 18.21
C ASP A 325 8.17 -18.93 18.78
N TRP A 326 7.57 -20.00 19.30
CA TRP A 326 6.28 -19.94 19.98
C TRP A 326 6.29 -18.95 21.17
N ILE A 327 7.46 -18.61 21.68
CA ILE A 327 7.68 -17.61 22.72
C ILE A 327 7.33 -16.20 22.23
N LEU A 328 7.52 -15.93 20.93
CA LEU A 328 7.22 -14.64 20.31
C LEU A 328 5.75 -14.52 19.86
N GLY A 329 4.95 -15.57 20.03
CA GLY A 329 3.55 -15.55 19.69
C GLY A 329 2.98 -16.92 19.37
N ASP A 330 1.67 -16.99 19.31
CA ASP A 330 0.95 -18.21 18.99
C ASP A 330 1.13 -18.55 17.51
N SER A 331 1.93 -19.57 17.21
CA SER A 331 2.18 -20.05 15.85
C SER A 331 1.16 -21.14 15.42
N ASP A 332 0.07 -21.28 16.14
CA ASP A 332 -0.95 -22.24 15.79
C ASP A 332 -1.80 -21.79 14.60
N VAL A 333 -2.21 -22.77 13.81
CA VAL A 333 -3.17 -22.56 12.72
C VAL A 333 -4.57 -22.49 13.30
N GLU A 334 -5.17 -21.33 13.24
CA GLU A 334 -6.50 -21.09 13.78
C GLU A 334 -7.56 -21.12 12.68
N GLU A 335 -8.68 -21.75 12.97
CA GLU A 335 -9.88 -21.63 12.15
C GLU A 335 -10.67 -20.40 12.62
N LYS A 336 -10.72 -19.36 11.79
CA LYS A 336 -11.38 -18.09 12.10
C LYS A 336 -12.19 -17.57 10.90
N PRO A 337 -13.21 -16.74 11.13
CA PRO A 337 -13.84 -15.99 10.06
C PRO A 337 -12.82 -15.11 9.32
N MET A 338 -13.02 -14.95 8.01
CA MET A 338 -12.11 -14.17 7.17
C MET A 338 -12.00 -12.71 7.61
N SER A 339 -13.09 -12.10 8.08
CA SER A 339 -13.08 -10.73 8.62
C SER A 339 -12.13 -10.57 9.81
N GLN A 340 -11.99 -11.60 10.66
CA GLN A 340 -11.04 -11.59 11.77
C GLN A 340 -9.62 -11.85 11.28
N LEU A 341 -9.42 -12.82 10.38
CA LEU A 341 -8.11 -13.10 9.80
C LEU A 341 -7.52 -11.88 9.10
N THR A 342 -8.32 -11.11 8.37
CA THR A 342 -7.85 -9.86 7.74
C THR A 342 -7.45 -8.80 8.77
N GLY A 343 -8.14 -8.76 9.92
CA GLY A 343 -7.81 -7.87 11.04
C GLY A 343 -6.50 -8.25 11.74
N ASP A 344 -6.20 -9.55 11.85
CA ASP A 344 -4.98 -10.05 12.50
C ASP A 344 -3.69 -9.62 11.76
N TRP A 345 -3.79 -9.23 10.50
CA TRP A 345 -2.65 -8.79 9.68
C TRP A 345 -2.41 -7.30 9.66
N ILE A 346 -3.33 -6.52 10.20
CA ILE A 346 -3.17 -5.07 10.25
C ILE A 346 -2.11 -4.72 11.30
N PHE A 347 -1.08 -4.01 10.86
CA PHE A 347 -0.12 -3.41 11.77
C PHE A 347 -0.77 -2.24 12.49
N ARG A 348 -0.90 -2.34 13.81
CA ARG A 348 -1.68 -1.42 14.64
C ARG A 348 -0.92 -0.19 15.09
N ASN A 349 0.39 -0.11 14.83
CA ASN A 349 1.16 1.07 15.24
C ASN A 349 1.53 1.97 14.10
N VAL A 350 1.34 3.22 14.41
CA VAL A 350 1.82 4.35 13.64
C VAL A 350 3.32 4.22 13.50
N ARG A 351 3.78 4.14 12.28
CA ARG A 351 5.18 4.32 11.98
C ARG A 351 5.51 5.81 12.12
N GLU A 352 5.72 6.29 13.30
CA GLU A 352 6.48 7.52 13.48
C GLU A 352 7.94 7.21 13.14
N PHE A 353 8.28 7.37 11.87
CA PHE A 353 9.65 7.22 11.45
C PHE A 353 10.42 8.46 11.84
N GLU A 354 11.14 8.38 12.92
CA GLU A 354 12.15 9.37 13.29
C GLU A 354 13.29 9.45 12.27
N HIS A 355 13.44 8.40 11.43
CA HIS A 355 14.54 8.27 10.50
C HIS A 355 14.07 8.30 9.04
N PRO A 356 14.79 9.00 8.16
CA PRO A 356 14.59 8.90 6.73
C PRO A 356 14.90 7.48 6.23
N TYR A 357 14.37 7.12 5.09
CA TYR A 357 14.60 5.80 4.51
C TYR A 357 14.64 5.82 2.98
N VAL A 358 15.37 4.87 2.42
CA VAL A 358 15.36 4.56 1.00
C VAL A 358 14.36 3.43 0.79
N LYS A 359 13.42 3.63 -0.12
CA LYS A 359 12.36 2.64 -0.42
C LYS A 359 12.44 2.14 -1.85
N ARG A 360 12.28 0.84 -2.01
CA ARG A 360 12.04 0.22 -3.32
C ARG A 360 10.92 -0.81 -3.22
N THR A 361 10.20 -0.89 -4.31
CA THR A 361 9.21 -1.94 -4.52
C THR A 361 9.52 -2.63 -5.83
N TYR A 362 9.87 -3.89 -5.78
CA TYR A 362 10.11 -4.70 -6.95
C TYR A 362 8.94 -5.65 -7.17
N VAL A 363 8.54 -5.86 -8.42
CA VAL A 363 7.63 -6.93 -8.79
C VAL A 363 8.26 -7.80 -9.87
N THR A 364 8.13 -9.11 -9.73
CA THR A 364 8.75 -10.08 -10.63
C THR A 364 7.82 -10.42 -11.77
N ASN A 365 8.38 -10.65 -12.95
CA ASN A 365 7.70 -11.30 -14.07
C ASN A 365 8.30 -12.69 -14.38
N SER A 366 9.23 -13.15 -13.57
CA SER A 366 9.87 -14.45 -13.72
C SER A 366 8.96 -15.55 -13.17
N ARG A 367 8.89 -16.66 -13.91
CA ARG A 367 8.29 -17.92 -13.48
C ARG A 367 9.34 -19.00 -13.22
N THR A 368 10.61 -18.61 -13.14
CA THR A 368 11.75 -19.49 -12.92
C THR A 368 12.62 -18.98 -11.78
N LEU A 369 11.97 -18.48 -10.74
CA LEU A 369 12.65 -17.86 -9.59
C LEU A 369 13.62 -18.81 -8.89
N ALA A 370 13.30 -20.12 -8.87
CA ALA A 370 14.19 -21.13 -8.33
C ALA A 370 15.44 -21.31 -9.19
N ALA A 371 15.30 -21.30 -10.52
CA ALA A 371 16.43 -21.41 -11.45
C ALA A 371 17.31 -20.15 -11.40
N ASP A 372 16.71 -18.99 -11.19
CA ASP A 372 17.41 -17.71 -11.06
C ASP A 372 17.99 -17.48 -9.64
N LYS A 373 17.79 -18.43 -8.71
CA LYS A 373 18.28 -18.38 -7.31
C LYS A 373 17.81 -17.16 -6.54
N TRP A 374 16.54 -16.82 -6.73
CA TRP A 374 15.94 -15.61 -6.15
C TRP A 374 16.01 -15.59 -4.62
N SER A 375 15.71 -16.70 -3.94
CA SER A 375 15.75 -16.77 -2.49
C SER A 375 17.17 -16.61 -1.93
N GLU A 376 18.19 -17.15 -2.58
CA GLU A 376 19.59 -16.98 -2.19
C GLU A 376 20.02 -15.51 -2.27
N TRP A 377 19.64 -14.84 -3.36
CA TRP A 377 19.90 -13.42 -3.55
C TRP A 377 19.16 -12.58 -2.50
N MET A 378 17.89 -12.83 -2.26
CA MET A 378 17.09 -12.08 -1.30
C MET A 378 17.65 -12.20 0.11
N VAL A 379 17.96 -13.41 0.55
CA VAL A 379 18.58 -13.67 1.86
C VAL A 379 19.90 -12.89 1.99
N LYS A 380 20.77 -12.97 0.98
CA LYS A 380 22.03 -12.25 0.98
C LYS A 380 21.82 -10.74 1.09
N ARG A 381 20.91 -10.15 0.31
CA ARG A 381 20.70 -8.69 0.32
C ARG A 381 20.09 -8.19 1.62
N ILE A 382 19.19 -8.97 2.21
CA ILE A 382 18.61 -8.68 3.53
C ILE A 382 19.71 -8.79 4.59
N ASP A 383 20.46 -9.89 4.59
CA ASP A 383 21.53 -10.13 5.56
C ASP A 383 22.61 -9.05 5.53
N ASP A 384 22.98 -8.56 4.34
CA ASP A 384 23.96 -7.49 4.16
C ASP A 384 23.61 -6.19 4.91
N ILE A 385 22.34 -5.94 5.21
CA ILE A 385 21.88 -4.73 5.93
C ILE A 385 21.45 -5.01 7.38
N VAL A 386 21.07 -6.26 7.69
CA VAL A 386 20.55 -6.62 9.01
C VAL A 386 21.66 -7.05 9.98
N ARG A 387 22.90 -7.32 9.49
CA ARG A 387 24.02 -7.77 10.33
C ARG A 387 24.39 -6.75 11.41
N PRO A 388 24.91 -7.21 12.60
CA PRO A 388 25.28 -6.34 13.71
C PRO A 388 26.31 -5.27 13.40
N GLU A 389 27.29 -5.61 12.55
CA GLU A 389 28.35 -4.70 12.12
C GLU A 389 27.82 -3.54 11.28
N HIS A 390 26.55 -3.60 10.89
CA HIS A 390 25.88 -2.59 10.09
C HIS A 390 24.95 -1.69 10.90
N ASN A 391 25.31 -1.46 12.15
CA ASN A 391 24.56 -0.57 13.04
C ASN A 391 24.15 0.75 12.37
N ARG A 392 22.96 1.25 12.70
CA ARG A 392 22.32 2.48 12.23
C ARG A 392 21.79 2.45 10.79
N CYS A 393 21.68 1.27 10.19
CA CYS A 393 20.74 1.00 9.12
C CYS A 393 19.76 -0.07 9.60
N TRP A 394 18.49 0.14 9.34
CA TRP A 394 17.42 -0.79 9.73
C TRP A 394 16.58 -1.15 8.52
N LEU A 395 16.08 -2.36 8.49
CA LEU A 395 15.29 -2.85 7.37
C LEU A 395 13.86 -3.17 7.80
N SER A 396 12.91 -2.76 6.98
CA SER A 396 11.59 -3.37 6.90
C SER A 396 11.42 -3.91 5.49
N ALA A 397 11.56 -5.21 5.31
CA ALA A 397 11.34 -5.86 4.02
C ALA A 397 10.07 -6.70 4.09
N GLN A 398 9.27 -6.67 3.01
CA GLN A 398 8.07 -7.49 2.88
C GLN A 398 8.09 -8.18 1.53
N MET A 399 7.93 -9.50 1.55
CA MET A 399 7.87 -10.35 0.36
C MET A 399 6.51 -11.04 0.32
N GLN A 400 5.85 -10.98 -0.83
CA GLN A 400 4.49 -11.46 -0.99
C GLN A 400 4.28 -12.22 -2.29
N CYS A 401 3.62 -13.36 -2.20
CA CYS A 401 3.26 -14.15 -3.37
C CYS A 401 2.04 -13.53 -4.06
N PHE A 402 2.20 -13.11 -5.32
CA PHE A 402 1.09 -12.67 -6.18
C PHE A 402 0.55 -13.85 -7.02
N GLY A 403 1.35 -14.91 -7.20
CA GLY A 403 0.91 -16.22 -7.64
C GLY A 403 0.73 -16.46 -9.12
N GLY A 404 1.29 -15.63 -9.98
CA GLY A 404 1.26 -15.85 -11.43
C GLY A 404 -0.15 -15.99 -12.01
N VAL A 405 -0.30 -16.76 -13.10
CA VAL A 405 -1.54 -16.83 -13.91
C VAL A 405 -2.77 -17.39 -13.22
N ASN A 406 -2.61 -18.17 -12.17
CA ASN A 406 -3.74 -18.78 -11.44
C ASN A 406 -4.31 -17.89 -10.33
N SER A 407 -3.60 -16.84 -9.94
CA SER A 407 -4.07 -15.91 -8.92
C SER A 407 -5.24 -15.06 -9.39
N MET A 408 -6.07 -14.56 -8.46
CA MET A 408 -7.09 -13.58 -8.80
C MET A 408 -6.48 -12.26 -9.27
N PHE A 409 -5.26 -11.93 -8.83
CA PHE A 409 -4.53 -10.77 -9.36
C PHE A 409 -4.38 -10.85 -10.88
N ALA A 410 -3.95 -12.00 -11.42
CA ALA A 410 -3.80 -12.22 -12.85
C ALA A 410 -5.16 -12.38 -13.56
N ARG A 411 -6.10 -13.12 -12.97
CA ARG A 411 -7.43 -13.38 -13.56
C ARG A 411 -8.27 -12.11 -13.71
N ASN A 412 -8.05 -11.12 -12.88
CA ASN A 412 -8.70 -9.82 -12.96
C ASN A 412 -8.08 -8.88 -14.02
N ALA A 413 -7.09 -9.32 -14.78
CA ALA A 413 -6.62 -8.59 -15.94
C ALA A 413 -7.78 -8.31 -16.90
N GLY A 414 -7.93 -7.06 -17.34
CA GLY A 414 -9.01 -6.68 -18.26
C GLY A 414 -10.39 -6.49 -17.62
N ASN A 415 -10.50 -6.48 -16.28
CA ASN A 415 -11.76 -6.27 -15.55
C ASN A 415 -12.31 -4.82 -15.61
N GLY A 416 -11.74 -3.96 -16.45
CA GLY A 416 -12.12 -2.55 -16.58
C GLY A 416 -11.32 -1.61 -15.68
N THR A 417 -10.20 -2.08 -15.12
CA THR A 417 -9.23 -1.27 -14.36
C THR A 417 -7.90 -1.17 -15.11
N SER A 418 -7.10 -0.14 -14.81
CA SER A 418 -5.79 0.07 -15.43
C SER A 418 -4.61 -0.45 -14.60
N PHE A 419 -4.86 -1.23 -13.56
CA PHE A 419 -3.78 -1.81 -12.77
C PHE A 419 -2.83 -2.62 -13.63
N SER A 420 -1.54 -2.34 -13.48
CA SER A 420 -0.48 -2.90 -14.32
C SER A 420 0.11 -4.19 -13.74
N TRP A 421 0.94 -4.84 -14.55
CA TRP A 421 1.79 -5.96 -14.14
C TRP A 421 1.02 -7.17 -13.61
N ARG A 422 -0.14 -7.45 -14.22
CA ARG A 422 -1.03 -8.56 -13.82
C ARG A 422 -0.41 -9.96 -13.93
N ASP A 423 0.74 -10.09 -14.58
CA ASP A 423 1.55 -11.31 -14.68
C ASP A 423 2.60 -11.45 -13.56
N THR A 424 2.54 -10.60 -12.54
CA THR A 424 3.49 -10.62 -11.43
C THR A 424 3.40 -11.92 -10.62
N SER A 425 4.55 -12.53 -10.33
CA SER A 425 4.71 -13.71 -9.48
C SER A 425 4.93 -13.35 -8.02
N LEU A 426 5.87 -12.44 -7.75
CA LEU A 426 6.20 -11.96 -6.41
C LEU A 426 6.28 -10.43 -6.37
N GLY A 427 5.84 -9.85 -5.28
CA GLY A 427 6.11 -8.47 -4.91
C GLY A 427 7.03 -8.40 -3.70
N CYS A 428 7.98 -7.46 -3.72
CA CYS A 428 8.86 -7.20 -2.61
C CYS A 428 8.94 -5.71 -2.34
N VAL A 429 8.78 -5.33 -1.08
CA VAL A 429 9.00 -3.96 -0.58
C VAL A 429 10.23 -3.98 0.30
N MET A 430 11.14 -3.04 0.10
CA MET A 430 12.36 -2.90 0.87
C MET A 430 12.50 -1.46 1.34
N ASP A 431 12.36 -1.23 2.63
CA ASP A 431 12.51 0.06 3.30
C ASP A 431 13.77 0.01 4.16
N CYS A 432 14.84 0.68 3.72
CA CYS A 432 16.08 0.80 4.49
C CYS A 432 16.13 2.15 5.18
N PHE A 433 15.94 2.16 6.48
CA PHE A 433 16.04 3.34 7.34
C PHE A 433 17.49 3.66 7.65
N HIS A 434 17.81 4.95 7.78
CA HIS A 434 19.17 5.39 8.02
C HIS A 434 19.21 6.67 8.88
N THR A 435 20.37 6.96 9.45
CA THR A 435 20.71 8.28 10.00
C THR A 435 21.41 9.12 8.93
N ASP A 436 21.65 10.41 9.20
CA ASP A 436 22.44 11.25 8.30
C ASP A 436 23.85 10.66 8.04
N GLU A 437 24.43 9.99 9.05
CA GLU A 437 25.77 9.37 8.94
C GLU A 437 25.78 8.11 8.07
N THR A 438 24.64 7.41 7.96
CA THR A 438 24.51 6.14 7.23
C THR A 438 23.71 6.25 5.93
N GLU A 439 23.29 7.45 5.53
CA GLU A 439 22.57 7.72 4.28
C GLU A 439 23.30 7.17 3.05
N ALA A 440 24.60 7.47 2.92
CA ALA A 440 25.40 6.99 1.80
C ALA A 440 25.39 5.46 1.69
N ARG A 441 25.45 4.77 2.82
CA ARG A 441 25.40 3.31 2.90
C ARG A 441 24.05 2.75 2.46
N ALA A 442 22.95 3.31 2.95
CA ALA A 442 21.61 2.89 2.56
C ALA A 442 21.40 3.06 1.05
N ASN A 443 21.85 4.19 0.51
CA ASN A 443 21.80 4.47 -0.93
C ASN A 443 22.69 3.51 -1.74
N ASP A 444 23.89 3.18 -1.29
CA ASP A 444 24.79 2.25 -2.00
C ASP A 444 24.24 0.82 -1.95
N TRP A 445 23.69 0.39 -0.82
CA TRP A 445 23.00 -0.89 -0.73
C TRP A 445 21.83 -0.95 -1.72
N GLN A 446 21.04 0.12 -1.82
CA GLN A 446 19.91 0.19 -2.74
C GLN A 446 20.35 0.21 -4.21
N LYS A 447 21.44 0.90 -4.56
CA LYS A 447 22.00 0.88 -5.94
C LYS A 447 22.41 -0.52 -6.37
N VAL A 448 23.00 -1.30 -5.47
CA VAL A 448 23.35 -2.71 -5.75
C VAL A 448 22.06 -3.53 -5.97
N ASN A 449 21.04 -3.33 -5.14
CA ASN A 449 19.76 -3.99 -5.34
C ASN A 449 19.15 -3.66 -6.72
N ASP A 450 19.13 -2.38 -7.09
CA ASP A 450 18.58 -1.95 -8.39
C ASP A 450 19.37 -2.58 -9.55
N ALA A 451 20.69 -2.62 -9.47
CA ALA A 451 21.55 -3.17 -10.52
C ALA A 451 21.42 -4.69 -10.71
N GLU A 452 21.12 -5.42 -9.63
CA GLU A 452 20.99 -6.88 -9.66
C GLU A 452 19.51 -7.33 -9.84
N ALA A 453 18.55 -6.53 -9.39
CA ALA A 453 17.13 -6.90 -9.40
C ALA A 453 16.47 -6.72 -10.78
N ILE A 454 16.88 -5.72 -11.53
CA ILE A 454 16.18 -5.28 -12.75
C ILE A 454 17.13 -5.17 -13.95
N GLY A 455 16.57 -5.25 -15.15
CA GLY A 455 17.30 -5.13 -16.42
C GLY A 455 17.55 -6.48 -17.09
N PRO A 456 18.31 -6.51 -18.20
CA PRO A 456 18.47 -7.71 -19.04
C PRO A 456 18.91 -8.98 -18.29
N ASN A 457 19.69 -8.82 -17.22
CA ASN A 457 20.15 -9.89 -16.34
C ASN A 457 19.49 -9.84 -14.95
N GLY A 458 18.40 -9.07 -14.79
CA GLY A 458 17.76 -8.85 -13.51
C GLY A 458 17.11 -10.11 -12.97
N LEU A 459 17.27 -10.32 -11.66
CA LEU A 459 16.69 -11.46 -10.93
C LEU A 459 15.19 -11.33 -10.71
N PHE A 460 14.69 -10.11 -10.60
CA PHE A 460 13.25 -9.87 -10.44
C PHE A 460 12.56 -9.72 -11.78
N SER A 461 13.06 -8.85 -12.63
CA SER A 461 12.43 -8.51 -13.88
C SER A 461 13.45 -8.08 -14.91
N LYS A 462 13.21 -8.43 -16.18
CA LYS A 462 13.97 -7.88 -17.31
C LYS A 462 13.67 -6.40 -17.55
N GLU A 463 12.57 -5.94 -16.97
CA GLU A 463 12.10 -4.56 -17.00
C GLU A 463 11.99 -4.03 -15.57
N ASP A 464 12.19 -2.73 -15.38
CA ASP A 464 11.99 -2.08 -14.08
C ASP A 464 10.50 -1.93 -13.80
N ARG A 465 9.91 -2.87 -13.10
CA ARG A 465 8.49 -2.92 -12.77
C ARG A 465 8.22 -2.43 -11.36
N ARG A 466 7.23 -1.56 -11.19
CA ARG A 466 6.81 -0.98 -9.92
C ARG A 466 5.29 -1.03 -9.77
N VAL A 467 4.84 -1.13 -8.55
CA VAL A 467 3.45 -0.78 -8.22
C VAL A 467 3.33 0.73 -8.03
N LEU A 468 2.15 1.29 -8.31
CA LEU A 468 1.94 2.75 -8.35
C LEU A 468 1.85 3.36 -6.93
N TRP A 469 2.96 3.50 -6.24
CA TRP A 469 3.08 4.22 -4.95
C TRP A 469 4.35 5.04 -4.85
N GLY A 470 5.03 5.23 -5.96
CA GLY A 470 6.11 6.17 -6.06
C GLY A 470 7.33 5.84 -5.19
N SER A 471 7.76 4.60 -5.23
CA SER A 471 8.95 4.15 -4.50
C SER A 471 10.26 4.41 -5.25
N TRP A 472 10.22 5.16 -6.34
CA TRP A 472 11.37 5.43 -7.17
C TRP A 472 11.97 6.81 -6.91
N GLY A 473 13.30 6.94 -7.08
CA GLY A 473 14.03 8.19 -6.83
C GLY A 473 13.76 9.33 -7.81
N ASP A 474 13.42 9.05 -9.06
CA ASP A 474 13.08 10.08 -10.03
C ASP A 474 11.65 10.57 -9.78
N TRP A 475 11.52 11.88 -9.61
CA TRP A 475 10.24 12.52 -9.31
C TRP A 475 9.52 13.05 -10.55
N ASN A 476 9.94 12.69 -11.74
CA ASN A 476 9.24 13.02 -12.97
C ASN A 476 8.64 11.76 -13.57
N LEU A 477 7.30 11.63 -13.51
CA LEU A 477 6.61 10.45 -14.00
C LEU A 477 6.84 10.21 -15.51
N ASP A 478 7.06 11.26 -16.30
CA ASP A 478 7.38 11.09 -17.73
C ASP A 478 8.70 10.35 -17.96
N ASN A 479 9.64 10.43 -17.03
CA ASN A 479 10.91 9.71 -17.11
C ASN A 479 10.76 8.24 -16.70
N VAL A 480 9.83 7.95 -15.78
CA VAL A 480 9.69 6.62 -15.15
C VAL A 480 8.31 5.98 -15.37
N TRP A 481 7.51 6.50 -16.31
CA TRP A 481 6.20 5.94 -16.61
C TRP A 481 6.23 4.45 -16.90
N HIS A 482 7.28 3.97 -17.59
CA HIS A 482 7.49 2.58 -17.96
C HIS A 482 7.69 1.64 -16.77
N CYS A 483 8.00 2.18 -15.59
CA CYS A 483 8.06 1.40 -14.36
C CYS A 483 6.65 1.08 -13.82
N TYR A 484 5.68 1.92 -14.09
CA TYR A 484 4.32 1.83 -13.52
C TYR A 484 3.25 1.34 -14.51
N TYR A 485 3.51 1.47 -15.80
CA TYR A 485 2.55 1.10 -16.86
C TYR A 485 3.22 0.17 -17.88
N GLU A 486 2.53 -0.90 -18.30
CA GLU A 486 3.12 -1.96 -19.14
C GLU A 486 3.60 -1.48 -20.50
N ASP A 487 2.90 -0.50 -21.09
CA ASP A 487 3.22 -0.03 -22.41
C ASP A 487 2.93 1.47 -22.59
N ARG A 488 3.49 2.03 -23.66
CA ARG A 488 3.33 3.44 -24.00
C ARG A 488 1.89 3.81 -24.33
N ALA A 489 1.15 2.93 -24.97
CA ALA A 489 -0.23 3.20 -25.37
C ALA A 489 -1.14 3.36 -24.13
N LYS A 490 -0.89 2.57 -23.07
CA LYS A 490 -1.59 2.72 -21.79
C LYS A 490 -1.33 4.08 -21.16
N TYR A 491 -0.07 4.53 -21.13
CA TYR A 491 0.28 5.83 -20.59
C TYR A 491 -0.32 6.97 -21.41
N GLU A 492 -0.25 6.90 -22.75
CA GLU A 492 -0.87 7.88 -23.64
C GLU A 492 -2.40 7.92 -23.49
N LYS A 493 -3.05 6.78 -23.31
CA LYS A 493 -4.49 6.74 -23.00
C LYS A 493 -4.80 7.49 -21.71
N LEU A 494 -4.01 7.33 -20.66
CA LEU A 494 -4.16 8.11 -19.41
C LEU A 494 -3.99 9.61 -19.67
N GLN A 495 -3.01 10.02 -20.47
CA GLN A 495 -2.80 11.43 -20.84
C GLN A 495 -3.98 12.01 -21.64
N GLN A 496 -4.60 11.24 -22.55
CA GLN A 496 -5.80 11.65 -23.28
C GLN A 496 -7.01 11.80 -22.35
N ILE A 497 -7.20 10.87 -21.42
CA ILE A 497 -8.27 10.97 -20.41
C ILE A 497 -8.04 12.21 -19.54
N ARG A 498 -6.82 12.47 -19.10
CA ARG A 498 -6.45 13.69 -18.38
C ARG A 498 -6.84 14.96 -19.15
N LYS A 499 -6.51 15.03 -20.44
CA LYS A 499 -6.87 16.16 -21.30
C LYS A 499 -8.38 16.39 -21.35
N ARG A 500 -9.16 15.31 -21.38
CA ARG A 500 -10.62 15.37 -21.40
C ARG A 500 -11.21 15.86 -20.07
N VAL A 501 -10.72 15.33 -18.93
CA VAL A 501 -11.34 15.56 -17.60
C VAL A 501 -10.76 16.74 -16.84
N ASP A 502 -9.56 17.17 -17.19
CA ASP A 502 -8.92 18.34 -16.59
C ASP A 502 -8.35 19.29 -17.66
N PRO A 503 -9.22 19.97 -18.41
CA PRO A 503 -8.80 20.87 -19.47
C PRO A 503 -8.04 22.11 -18.95
N TYR A 504 -8.10 22.36 -17.64
CA TYR A 504 -7.46 23.52 -16.98
C TYR A 504 -6.11 23.18 -16.34
N ASP A 505 -5.71 21.90 -16.32
CA ASP A 505 -4.47 21.40 -15.71
C ASP A 505 -4.33 21.67 -14.21
N ILE A 506 -5.45 21.70 -13.50
CA ILE A 506 -5.44 21.95 -12.05
C ILE A 506 -5.04 20.72 -11.21
N PHE A 507 -5.06 19.52 -11.79
CA PHE A 507 -4.63 18.29 -11.11
C PHE A 507 -3.22 17.83 -11.51
N THR A 508 -2.32 18.76 -11.86
CA THR A 508 -0.89 18.49 -12.05
C THR A 508 -0.08 19.26 -10.99
N PRO A 509 -0.18 18.84 -9.70
CA PRO A 509 0.41 19.62 -8.59
C PRO A 509 1.91 19.48 -8.47
N ASN A 510 2.51 18.48 -9.13
CA ASN A 510 3.93 18.16 -9.07
C ASN A 510 4.36 17.31 -10.28
N PRO A 511 5.68 17.10 -10.51
CA PRO A 511 6.18 16.32 -11.64
C PRO A 511 5.78 14.83 -11.65
N PHE A 512 5.41 14.26 -10.49
CA PHE A 512 4.96 12.87 -10.40
C PHE A 512 3.44 12.75 -10.67
N SER A 513 2.97 13.40 -11.71
CA SER A 513 1.58 13.39 -12.16
C SER A 513 1.51 12.96 -13.62
N VAL A 514 0.47 12.22 -13.98
CA VAL A 514 0.18 11.98 -15.40
C VAL A 514 -0.19 13.33 -16.03
N LYS A 515 0.62 13.81 -16.94
CA LYS A 515 0.37 15.07 -17.66
C LYS A 515 -0.69 14.89 -18.73
N ARG A 516 -1.31 15.98 -19.10
CA ARG A 516 -2.25 15.98 -20.24
C ARG A 516 -1.51 15.68 -21.54
N ALA A 517 -2.18 14.99 -22.46
CA ALA A 517 -1.69 14.90 -23.84
C ALA A 517 -1.60 16.29 -24.49
N GLU A 518 -0.60 16.49 -25.33
CA GLU A 518 -0.41 17.72 -26.12
C GLU A 518 -1.59 18.04 -27.06
#